data_94aeb9c2e7411ba8b1c889c1dbfc341a
#
_entry.id   94aeb9c2e7411ba8b1c889c1dbfc341a
#
_cell.length_a   1.000
_cell.length_b   1.000
_cell.length_c   1.000
_cell.angle_alpha   90.00
_cell.angle_beta   90.00
_cell.angle_gamma   90.00
#
_symmetry.space_group_name_H-M   'P 1'
#
loop_
_entity.id
_entity.type
_entity.pdbx_description
1 polymer ?
#
loop_
_entity_poly.entity_id
_entity_poly.type
_entity_poly.pdbx_seq_one_letter_code
_entity_poly.pdbx_strand_id
1 'polypeptide(L)'
;MVNIVNSTSKFGVKLDGVNTRVKMPHLKTRFRVEFTGFAAPIGGTNLTLDAKSCDFPKPSFEKKSISTYNGDINYAGKHTWADVSMAVYNSIDNMAYRELLRQWQLQRNLANQATATVASNYKFITNVYHLGGEHEVFARWQLEGCWLQNVTFDSGEYGAHDPMMINLTITPDNCLFIDENDVLVTSEESITTMLTRVLATN
;
A
#
# COMPACT_ATOMS: atom_id res chain seq x y z
N MET A 1 -41.97 12.24 9.77
CA MET A 1 -40.67 11.80 9.19
C MET A 1 -39.73 11.52 10.31
N VAL A 2 -39.42 10.26 10.56
CA VAL A 2 -38.43 9.90 11.60
C VAL A 2 -37.06 10.20 11.06
N ASN A 3 -36.37 11.14 11.65
CA ASN A 3 -35.06 11.57 11.21
C ASN A 3 -34.03 10.56 11.69
N ILE A 4 -33.74 9.55 10.84
CA ILE A 4 -32.80 8.43 11.11
C ILE A 4 -31.38 8.93 11.41
N VAL A 5 -31.03 10.12 10.93
CA VAL A 5 -29.70 10.75 11.13
C VAL A 5 -29.42 11.07 12.60
N ASN A 6 -30.44 11.21 13.45
CA ASN A 6 -30.26 11.51 14.87
C ASN A 6 -29.88 10.32 15.75
N SER A 7 -29.88 9.08 15.22
CA SER A 7 -29.54 7.91 16.04
C SER A 7 -28.03 7.71 16.21
N THR A 8 -27.22 8.08 15.20
CA THR A 8 -25.76 7.94 15.27
C THR A 8 -25.06 8.94 16.20
N SER A 9 -25.67 10.13 16.41
CA SER A 9 -25.17 11.11 17.35
C SER A 9 -25.35 10.71 18.81
N LYS A 10 -26.25 9.75 19.10
CA LYS A 10 -26.54 9.26 20.46
C LYS A 10 -25.54 8.21 20.95
N PHE A 11 -24.80 7.57 20.05
CA PHE A 11 -23.81 6.54 20.37
C PHE A 11 -22.37 7.06 20.46
N GLY A 12 -22.15 8.34 20.21
CA GLY A 12 -20.81 8.95 20.33
C GLY A 12 -20.42 9.22 21.80
N VAL A 13 -19.16 9.01 22.12
CA VAL A 13 -18.59 9.45 23.40
C VAL A 13 -18.50 10.98 23.35
N LYS A 14 -19.18 11.67 24.26
CA LYS A 14 -19.02 13.12 24.42
C LYS A 14 -17.65 13.40 25.04
N LEU A 15 -16.80 14.07 24.28
CA LEU A 15 -15.62 14.75 24.80
C LEU A 15 -16.04 16.19 25.12
N ASP A 16 -15.64 16.71 26.28
CA ASP A 16 -16.00 18.06 26.73
C ASP A 16 -15.74 19.11 25.65
N GLY A 17 -16.81 19.79 25.23
CA GLY A 17 -16.76 20.90 24.27
C GLY A 17 -16.72 20.54 22.79
N VAL A 18 -16.70 19.27 22.41
CA VAL A 18 -16.64 18.85 21.00
C VAL A 18 -17.82 17.94 20.65
N ASN A 19 -18.60 18.30 19.62
CA ASN A 19 -19.60 17.41 19.04
C ASN A 19 -18.91 16.23 18.34
N THR A 20 -18.68 15.16 19.09
CA THR A 20 -18.10 13.94 18.52
C THR A 20 -19.12 13.24 17.64
N ARG A 21 -18.99 13.39 16.33
CA ARG A 21 -19.67 12.55 15.36
C ARG A 21 -18.97 11.18 15.34
N VAL A 22 -19.76 10.10 15.35
CA VAL A 22 -19.21 8.76 15.10
C VAL A 22 -18.63 8.77 13.69
N LYS A 23 -17.30 8.66 13.57
CA LYS A 23 -16.65 8.55 12.26
C LYS A 23 -16.86 7.14 11.72
N MET A 24 -17.30 7.04 10.46
CA MET A 24 -17.36 5.75 9.78
C MET A 24 -15.95 5.21 9.60
N PRO A 25 -15.69 3.96 10.00
CA PRO A 25 -14.38 3.34 9.77
C PRO A 25 -14.18 3.09 8.27
N HIS A 26 -12.94 3.19 7.82
CA HIS A 26 -12.57 2.83 6.46
C HIS A 26 -12.70 1.31 6.26
N LEU A 27 -13.36 0.88 5.20
CA LEU A 27 -13.56 -0.54 4.91
C LEU A 27 -12.35 -1.12 4.19
N LYS A 28 -11.90 -2.29 4.60
CA LYS A 28 -10.75 -2.99 3.99
C LYS A 28 -10.94 -3.32 2.51
N THR A 29 -12.17 -3.39 2.02
CA THR A 29 -12.51 -3.68 0.62
C THR A 29 -12.34 -2.48 -0.31
N ARG A 30 -12.12 -1.28 0.25
CA ARG A 30 -12.03 -0.03 -0.51
C ARG A 30 -10.58 0.35 -0.76
N PHE A 31 -9.91 -0.43 -1.58
CA PHE A 31 -8.55 -0.15 -2.01
C PHE A 31 -8.41 -0.40 -3.52
N ARG A 32 -7.41 0.21 -4.12
CA ARG A 32 -6.97 -0.02 -5.49
C ARG A 32 -5.46 0.03 -5.55
N VAL A 33 -4.85 -0.86 -6.31
CA VAL A 33 -3.41 -0.88 -6.53
C VAL A 33 -3.15 -0.53 -7.99
N GLU A 34 -2.23 0.38 -8.25
CA GLU A 34 -1.79 0.75 -9.60
C GLU A 34 -0.27 0.68 -9.70
N PHE A 35 0.21 0.24 -10.85
CA PHE A 35 1.61 0.09 -11.13
C PHE A 35 2.05 1.04 -12.24
N THR A 36 3.12 1.79 -12.00
CA THR A 36 3.74 2.68 -13.00
C THR A 36 5.14 2.18 -13.33
N GLY A 37 5.40 1.94 -14.62
CA GLY A 37 6.68 1.40 -15.09
C GLY A 37 6.85 -0.11 -14.91
N PHE A 38 5.82 -0.81 -14.43
CA PHE A 38 5.81 -2.26 -14.27
C PHE A 38 5.73 -2.96 -15.63
N ALA A 39 6.49 -4.05 -15.80
CA ALA A 39 6.47 -4.91 -17.00
C ALA A 39 6.55 -4.15 -18.34
N ALA A 40 7.24 -3.02 -18.38
CA ALA A 40 7.31 -2.18 -19.58
C ALA A 40 7.74 -2.98 -20.83
N PRO A 41 7.10 -2.76 -21.99
CA PRO A 41 6.07 -1.75 -22.32
C PRO A 41 4.62 -2.19 -22.05
N ILE A 42 4.38 -3.40 -21.51
CA ILE A 42 3.03 -4.01 -21.38
C ILE A 42 2.21 -3.26 -20.30
N GLY A 43 2.85 -2.88 -19.19
CA GLY A 43 2.19 -2.28 -18.04
C GLY A 43 1.66 -3.31 -17.03
N GLY A 44 1.09 -2.84 -15.91
CA GLY A 44 0.56 -3.66 -14.81
C GLY A 44 -0.97 -3.56 -14.64
N THR A 45 -1.69 -3.28 -15.72
CA THR A 45 -3.15 -3.02 -15.67
C THR A 45 -3.95 -4.26 -15.23
N ASN A 46 -3.56 -5.45 -15.71
CA ASN A 46 -4.26 -6.68 -15.36
C ASN A 46 -4.02 -7.06 -13.90
N LEU A 47 -2.82 -6.84 -13.38
CA LEU A 47 -2.54 -7.01 -11.94
C LEU A 47 -3.41 -6.10 -11.07
N THR A 48 -3.69 -4.88 -11.53
CA THR A 48 -4.61 -3.96 -10.85
C THR A 48 -6.03 -4.51 -10.81
N LEU A 49 -6.53 -5.04 -11.93
CA LEU A 49 -7.89 -5.57 -12.05
C LEU A 49 -8.08 -6.87 -11.26
N ASP A 50 -7.07 -7.71 -11.23
CA ASP A 50 -7.12 -9.03 -10.60
C ASP A 50 -6.68 -9.00 -9.11
N ALA A 51 -6.38 -7.82 -8.56
CA ALA A 51 -5.93 -7.66 -7.18
C ALA A 51 -6.98 -8.13 -6.17
N LYS A 52 -6.65 -9.14 -5.36
CA LYS A 52 -7.48 -9.67 -4.26
C LYS A 52 -7.17 -8.98 -2.94
N SER A 53 -5.91 -8.84 -2.61
CA SER A 53 -5.44 -8.23 -1.37
C SER A 53 -4.08 -7.57 -1.57
N CYS A 54 -3.83 -6.53 -0.79
CA CYS A 54 -2.54 -5.86 -0.73
C CYS A 54 -2.30 -5.38 0.70
N ASP A 55 -1.11 -5.62 1.21
CA ASP A 55 -0.66 -5.05 2.47
C ASP A 55 -0.30 -3.58 2.28
N PHE A 56 -0.44 -2.80 3.35
CA PHE A 56 0.05 -1.42 3.38
C PHE A 56 1.49 -1.38 3.87
N PRO A 57 2.27 -0.36 3.47
CA PRO A 57 3.65 -0.20 3.91
C PRO A 57 3.76 -0.12 5.44
N LYS A 58 4.74 -0.78 6.00
CA LYS A 58 4.99 -0.82 7.44
C LYS A 58 6.39 -0.27 7.72
N PRO A 59 6.50 0.96 8.28
CA PRO A 59 7.79 1.51 8.68
C PRO A 59 8.32 0.79 9.93
N SER A 60 9.61 0.58 9.99
CA SER A 60 10.31 0.01 11.13
C SER A 60 11.57 0.80 11.44
N PHE A 61 11.84 0.98 12.71
CA PHE A 61 13.08 1.59 13.19
C PHE A 61 13.86 0.58 14.03
N GLU A 62 15.14 0.47 13.75
CA GLU A 62 16.05 -0.30 14.59
C GLU A 62 16.13 0.35 15.97
N LYS A 63 15.94 -0.44 17.04
CA LYS A 63 16.13 0.05 18.39
C LYS A 63 17.64 0.06 18.72
N LYS A 64 18.17 1.22 19.06
CA LYS A 64 19.52 1.36 19.64
C LYS A 64 19.40 1.73 21.11
N SER A 65 20.31 1.20 21.94
CA SER A 65 20.37 1.50 23.37
C SER A 65 21.76 1.95 23.79
N ILE A 66 21.79 2.89 24.73
CA ILE A 66 22.99 3.31 25.45
C ILE A 66 22.79 2.90 26.89
N SER A 67 23.68 2.04 27.39
CA SER A 67 23.66 1.62 28.80
C SER A 67 24.23 2.72 29.69
N THR A 68 23.48 3.05 30.74
CA THR A 68 23.89 3.97 31.79
C THR A 68 24.00 3.24 33.10
N TYR A 69 24.50 3.92 34.15
CA TYR A 69 24.71 3.29 35.47
C TYR A 69 23.45 2.65 36.06
N ASN A 70 22.29 3.24 35.86
CA ASN A 70 21.03 2.80 36.46
C ASN A 70 20.00 2.24 35.43
N GLY A 71 20.37 2.06 34.14
CA GLY A 71 19.46 1.56 33.12
C GLY A 71 19.88 1.92 31.71
N ASP A 72 19.03 1.58 30.72
CA ASP A 72 19.30 1.80 29.30
C ASP A 72 18.43 2.94 28.76
N ILE A 73 19.05 3.85 28.01
CA ILE A 73 18.35 4.87 27.22
C ILE A 73 18.19 4.35 25.80
N ASN A 74 16.94 4.28 25.31
CA ASN A 74 16.65 3.79 23.98
C ASN A 74 16.42 4.95 23.01
N TYR A 75 16.93 4.81 21.76
CA TYR A 75 16.71 5.76 20.69
C TYR A 75 16.47 5.03 19.35
N ALA A 76 15.83 5.73 18.41
CA ALA A 76 15.54 5.20 17.07
C ALA A 76 16.83 5.15 16.25
N GLY A 77 17.14 3.99 15.71
CA GLY A 77 18.23 3.78 14.78
C GLY A 77 17.79 3.93 13.31
N LYS A 78 18.34 3.07 12.44
CA LYS A 78 18.06 3.11 11.01
C LYS A 78 16.59 2.79 10.73
N HIS A 79 15.97 3.59 9.87
CA HIS A 79 14.64 3.33 9.32
C HIS A 79 14.70 2.32 8.18
N THR A 80 13.75 1.40 8.13
CA THR A 80 13.56 0.42 7.05
C THR A 80 12.07 0.26 6.76
N TRP A 81 11.74 0.00 5.49
CA TRP A 81 10.40 -0.38 5.08
C TRP A 81 10.31 -1.91 5.00
N ALA A 82 9.23 -2.46 5.52
CA ALA A 82 8.93 -3.87 5.37
C ALA A 82 8.42 -4.16 3.95
N ASP A 83 8.61 -5.41 3.52
CA ASP A 83 8.07 -5.89 2.26
C ASP A 83 6.54 -5.83 2.26
N VAL A 84 5.97 -5.55 1.09
CA VAL A 84 4.53 -5.48 0.87
C VAL A 84 4.07 -6.74 0.15
N SER A 85 3.20 -7.51 0.80
CA SER A 85 2.60 -8.71 0.21
C SER A 85 1.32 -8.35 -0.53
N MET A 86 1.14 -8.94 -1.71
CA MET A 86 -0.04 -8.79 -2.54
C MET A 86 -0.47 -10.14 -3.09
N ALA A 87 -1.77 -10.42 -3.09
CA ALA A 87 -2.35 -11.58 -3.75
C ALA A 87 -3.22 -11.15 -4.93
N VAL A 88 -3.07 -11.86 -6.04
CA VAL A 88 -3.74 -11.59 -7.31
C VAL A 88 -4.42 -12.87 -7.78
N TYR A 89 -5.63 -12.77 -8.34
CA TYR A 89 -6.26 -13.89 -9.02
C TYR A 89 -5.56 -14.17 -10.34
N ASN A 90 -5.41 -15.44 -10.68
CA ASN A 90 -4.95 -15.82 -12.01
C ASN A 90 -6.16 -15.97 -12.93
N SER A 91 -6.37 -15.00 -13.81
CA SER A 91 -7.46 -15.00 -14.79
C SER A 91 -7.21 -16.05 -15.88
N ILE A 92 -8.28 -16.55 -16.53
CA ILE A 92 -8.21 -17.56 -17.59
C ILE A 92 -7.37 -17.11 -18.79
N ASP A 93 -7.31 -15.81 -19.05
CA ASP A 93 -6.50 -15.22 -20.13
C ASP A 93 -5.00 -15.18 -19.82
N ASN A 94 -4.60 -15.49 -18.57
CA ASN A 94 -3.22 -15.49 -18.08
C ASN A 94 -2.48 -14.15 -18.29
N MET A 95 -3.18 -13.03 -18.37
CA MET A 95 -2.54 -11.74 -18.62
C MET A 95 -1.71 -11.27 -17.41
N ALA A 96 -2.25 -11.42 -16.19
CA ALA A 96 -1.50 -11.13 -14.95
C ALA A 96 -0.20 -11.95 -14.88
N TYR A 97 -0.27 -13.23 -15.22
CA TYR A 97 0.91 -14.11 -15.27
C TYR A 97 1.97 -13.62 -16.27
N ARG A 98 1.55 -13.16 -17.46
CA ARG A 98 2.46 -12.63 -18.50
C ARG A 98 3.13 -11.33 -18.06
N GLU A 99 2.39 -10.44 -17.40
CA GLU A 99 2.93 -9.19 -16.84
C GLU A 99 4.00 -9.47 -15.77
N LEU A 100 3.76 -10.43 -14.90
CA LEU A 100 4.71 -10.85 -13.87
C LEU A 100 5.97 -11.47 -14.44
N LEU A 101 5.82 -12.40 -15.40
CA LEU A 101 6.97 -13.00 -16.08
C LEU A 101 7.79 -11.96 -16.83
N ARG A 102 7.14 -10.98 -17.46
CA ARG A 102 7.83 -9.89 -18.15
C ARG A 102 8.63 -9.04 -17.15
N GLN A 103 8.02 -8.67 -16.02
CA GLN A 103 8.73 -7.92 -14.97
C GLN A 103 9.91 -8.71 -14.42
N TRP A 104 9.73 -10.00 -14.20
CA TRP A 104 10.81 -10.88 -13.75
C TRP A 104 11.93 -10.97 -14.77
N GLN A 105 11.58 -11.04 -16.06
CA GLN A 105 12.56 -11.06 -17.15
C GLN A 105 13.37 -9.74 -17.25
N LEU A 106 12.78 -8.60 -16.86
CA LEU A 106 13.51 -7.33 -16.74
C LEU A 106 14.54 -7.36 -15.62
N GLN A 107 14.23 -8.03 -14.51
CA GLN A 107 15.15 -8.18 -13.38
C GLN A 107 16.27 -9.20 -13.69
N ARG A 108 15.90 -10.29 -14.36
CA ARG A 108 16.81 -11.37 -14.73
C ARG A 108 16.38 -12.00 -16.05
N ASN A 109 17.27 -12.02 -17.01
CA ASN A 109 17.01 -12.73 -18.25
C ASN A 109 16.96 -14.24 -17.98
N LEU A 110 15.81 -14.86 -18.20
CA LEU A 110 15.57 -16.27 -17.90
C LEU A 110 16.36 -17.22 -18.85
N ALA A 111 16.64 -16.76 -20.08
CA ALA A 111 17.32 -17.60 -21.08
C ALA A 111 18.83 -17.75 -20.81
N ASN A 112 19.51 -16.64 -20.48
CA ASN A 112 20.95 -16.62 -20.25
C ASN A 112 21.34 -16.43 -18.78
N GLN A 113 20.34 -16.30 -17.90
CA GLN A 113 20.48 -16.07 -16.46
C GLN A 113 21.25 -14.79 -16.08
N ALA A 114 21.40 -13.85 -17.00
CA ALA A 114 22.03 -12.57 -16.74
C ALA A 114 21.09 -11.67 -15.91
N THR A 115 21.65 -11.01 -14.90
CA THR A 115 20.95 -9.99 -14.11
C THR A 115 21.00 -8.64 -14.82
N ALA A 116 20.01 -7.77 -14.55
CA ALA A 116 20.00 -6.41 -15.07
C ALA A 116 21.22 -5.64 -14.58
N THR A 117 21.88 -4.93 -15.47
CA THR A 117 23.10 -4.15 -15.15
C THR A 117 22.80 -2.93 -14.30
N VAL A 118 21.60 -2.34 -14.46
CA VAL A 118 21.18 -1.13 -13.77
C VAL A 118 19.79 -1.33 -13.16
N ALA A 119 19.64 -0.97 -11.89
CA ALA A 119 18.39 -1.16 -11.14
C ALA A 119 17.22 -0.36 -11.74
N SER A 120 17.47 0.81 -12.33
CA SER A 120 16.44 1.62 -13.00
C SER A 120 15.70 0.91 -14.13
N ASN A 121 16.28 -0.15 -14.68
CA ASN A 121 15.68 -0.89 -15.80
C ASN A 121 14.51 -1.79 -15.37
N TYR A 122 14.43 -2.14 -14.09
CA TYR A 122 13.39 -3.03 -13.57
C TYR A 122 12.61 -2.46 -12.40
N LYS A 123 13.08 -1.36 -11.79
CA LYS A 123 12.35 -0.73 -10.70
C LYS A 123 11.11 -0.01 -11.21
N PHE A 124 10.04 -0.10 -10.44
CA PHE A 124 8.74 0.49 -10.75
C PHE A 124 8.18 1.22 -9.53
N ILE A 125 7.06 1.92 -9.72
CA ILE A 125 6.32 2.61 -8.67
C ILE A 125 4.99 1.87 -8.47
N THR A 126 4.62 1.65 -7.22
CA THR A 126 3.33 1.09 -6.84
C THR A 126 2.54 2.13 -6.06
N ASN A 127 1.32 2.42 -6.49
CA ASN A 127 0.39 3.28 -5.77
C ASN A 127 -0.72 2.43 -5.16
N VAL A 128 -0.92 2.53 -3.85
CA VAL A 128 -2.00 1.86 -3.13
C VAL A 128 -2.98 2.93 -2.65
N TYR A 129 -4.14 3.00 -3.28
CA TYR A 129 -5.17 4.00 -3.03
C TYR A 129 -6.15 3.55 -1.95
N HIS A 130 -6.55 4.49 -1.10
CA HIS A 130 -7.68 4.38 -0.20
C HIS A 130 -8.90 5.02 -0.86
N LEU A 131 -9.94 4.24 -1.11
CA LEU A 131 -11.12 4.67 -1.84
C LEU A 131 -12.28 5.00 -0.89
N GLY A 132 -13.04 6.03 -1.24
CA GLY A 132 -14.29 6.40 -0.61
C GLY A 132 -15.51 5.61 -1.11
N GLY A 133 -16.70 6.07 -0.73
CA GLY A 133 -17.97 5.42 -1.10
C GLY A 133 -18.33 5.55 -2.58
N GLU A 134 -17.92 6.63 -3.23
CA GLU A 134 -18.23 6.99 -4.62
C GLU A 134 -16.98 6.96 -5.52
N HIS A 135 -16.03 6.06 -5.22
CA HIS A 135 -14.73 5.96 -5.90
C HIS A 135 -13.79 7.16 -5.68
N GLU A 136 -14.13 8.05 -4.77
CA GLU A 136 -13.24 9.14 -4.37
C GLU A 136 -11.95 8.59 -3.77
N VAL A 137 -10.82 9.17 -4.15
CA VAL A 137 -9.52 8.85 -3.55
C VAL A 137 -9.31 9.73 -2.34
N PHE A 138 -9.26 9.17 -1.15
CA PHE A 138 -8.99 9.92 0.07
C PHE A 138 -7.50 10.11 0.34
N ALA A 139 -6.72 9.10 0.01
CA ALA A 139 -5.29 9.11 0.19
C ALA A 139 -4.65 8.00 -0.64
N ARG A 140 -3.36 8.09 -0.84
CA ARG A 140 -2.59 7.01 -1.45
C ARG A 140 -1.24 6.83 -0.78
N TRP A 141 -0.79 5.59 -0.74
CA TRP A 141 0.61 5.26 -0.52
C TRP A 141 1.30 5.14 -1.86
N GLN A 142 2.35 5.93 -2.08
CA GLN A 142 3.23 5.80 -3.22
C GLN A 142 4.51 5.10 -2.76
N LEU A 143 4.73 3.91 -3.28
CA LEU A 143 5.91 3.09 -3.03
C LEU A 143 6.89 3.32 -4.18
N GLU A 144 8.06 3.81 -3.88
CA GLU A 144 9.09 4.16 -4.86
C GLU A 144 10.20 3.12 -4.88
N GLY A 145 10.79 2.92 -6.06
CA GLY A 145 11.89 2.00 -6.24
C GLY A 145 11.54 0.54 -6.00
N CYS A 146 10.28 0.16 -6.23
CA CYS A 146 9.78 -1.18 -6.02
C CYS A 146 10.45 -2.20 -6.97
N TRP A 147 10.64 -3.41 -6.46
CA TRP A 147 11.04 -4.57 -7.25
C TRP A 147 10.39 -5.83 -6.70
N LEU A 148 10.27 -6.86 -7.55
CA LEU A 148 9.70 -8.14 -7.14
C LEU A 148 10.76 -8.98 -6.42
N GLN A 149 10.57 -9.19 -5.12
CA GLN A 149 11.43 -10.04 -4.33
C GLN A 149 11.07 -11.51 -4.50
N ASN A 150 9.77 -11.82 -4.46
CA ASN A 150 9.27 -13.18 -4.60
C ASN A 150 7.95 -13.20 -5.37
N VAL A 151 7.75 -14.27 -6.13
CA VAL A 151 6.50 -14.59 -6.81
C VAL A 151 6.22 -16.06 -6.57
N THR A 152 5.10 -16.37 -5.95
CA THR A 152 4.68 -17.74 -5.70
C THR A 152 3.39 -18.03 -6.46
N PHE A 153 3.45 -19.01 -7.34
CA PHE A 153 2.28 -19.50 -8.07
C PHE A 153 1.62 -20.62 -7.28
N ASP A 154 0.31 -20.61 -7.29
CA ASP A 154 -0.48 -21.64 -6.61
C ASP A 154 -0.37 -23.00 -7.36
N SER A 155 -0.61 -24.09 -6.64
CA SER A 155 -0.57 -25.45 -7.20
C SER A 155 -1.95 -25.86 -7.70
N GLY A 156 -1.98 -26.62 -8.80
CA GLY A 156 -3.23 -27.22 -9.29
C GLY A 156 -3.58 -28.50 -8.53
N GLU A 157 -4.84 -28.62 -8.11
CA GLU A 157 -5.38 -29.80 -7.43
C GLU A 157 -6.76 -30.14 -7.99
N TYR A 158 -6.98 -31.40 -8.39
CA TYR A 158 -8.26 -31.84 -8.97
C TYR A 158 -9.43 -31.86 -7.99
N GLY A 159 -9.16 -31.91 -6.69
CA GLY A 159 -10.18 -31.90 -5.65
C GLY A 159 -10.63 -30.51 -5.17
N ALA A 160 -9.92 -29.45 -5.55
CA ALA A 160 -10.20 -28.09 -5.14
C ALA A 160 -10.98 -27.32 -6.22
N HIS A 161 -11.95 -26.52 -5.77
CA HIS A 161 -12.70 -25.60 -6.65
C HIS A 161 -12.37 -24.13 -6.43
N ASP A 162 -11.32 -23.86 -5.64
CA ASP A 162 -10.87 -22.51 -5.34
C ASP A 162 -10.15 -21.87 -6.54
N PRO A 163 -10.29 -20.56 -6.75
CA PRO A 163 -9.56 -19.88 -7.80
C PRO A 163 -8.07 -19.87 -7.53
N MET A 164 -7.26 -20.14 -8.56
CA MET A 164 -5.81 -20.06 -8.47
C MET A 164 -5.35 -18.64 -8.16
N MET A 165 -4.40 -18.51 -7.26
CA MET A 165 -3.83 -17.23 -6.87
C MET A 165 -2.34 -17.14 -7.17
N ILE A 166 -1.86 -15.92 -7.31
CA ILE A 166 -0.46 -15.59 -7.41
C ILE A 166 -0.13 -14.67 -6.25
N ASN A 167 0.81 -15.08 -5.41
CA ASN A 167 1.26 -14.28 -4.28
C ASN A 167 2.58 -13.58 -4.63
N LEU A 168 2.60 -12.27 -4.45
CA LEU A 168 3.72 -11.39 -4.76
C LEU A 168 4.28 -10.78 -3.48
N THR A 169 5.59 -10.65 -3.43
CA THR A 169 6.28 -9.85 -2.42
C THR A 169 7.04 -8.74 -3.13
N ILE A 170 6.67 -7.50 -2.82
CA ILE A 170 7.22 -6.28 -3.40
C ILE A 170 8.05 -5.59 -2.32
N THR A 171 9.32 -5.33 -2.62
CA THR A 171 10.21 -4.59 -1.72
C THR A 171 10.35 -3.16 -2.22
N PRO A 172 9.89 -2.15 -1.46
CA PRO A 172 10.07 -0.74 -1.80
C PRO A 172 11.39 -0.20 -1.23
N ASP A 173 11.99 0.78 -1.91
CA ASP A 173 13.08 1.57 -1.34
C ASP A 173 12.56 2.66 -0.39
N ASN A 174 11.44 3.30 -0.75
CA ASN A 174 10.82 4.37 0.01
C ASN A 174 9.29 4.34 -0.14
N CYS A 175 8.57 4.82 0.87
CA CYS A 175 7.11 4.91 0.84
C CYS A 175 6.67 6.29 1.30
N LEU A 176 5.81 6.92 0.50
CA LEU A 176 5.27 8.25 0.73
C LEU A 176 3.76 8.15 0.92
N PHE A 177 3.24 8.84 1.93
CA PHE A 177 1.80 8.97 2.12
C PHE A 177 1.34 10.33 1.55
N ILE A 178 0.41 10.28 0.61
CA ILE A 178 -0.09 11.44 -0.13
C ILE A 178 -1.59 11.55 0.11
N ASP A 179 -2.04 12.73 0.53
CA ASP A 179 -3.43 13.06 0.81
C ASP A 179 -4.26 13.28 -0.47
N GLU A 180 -5.57 13.41 -0.32
CA GLU A 180 -6.56 13.66 -1.39
C GLU A 180 -6.22 14.83 -2.31
N ASN A 181 -5.43 15.80 -1.84
CA ASN A 181 -5.02 16.99 -2.60
C ASN A 181 -3.64 16.85 -3.27
N ASP A 182 -3.12 15.63 -3.42
CA ASP A 182 -1.76 15.36 -3.92
C ASP A 182 -0.64 16.01 -3.09
N VAL A 183 -0.92 16.34 -1.83
CA VAL A 183 0.05 16.92 -0.91
C VAL A 183 0.74 15.81 -0.11
N LEU A 184 2.07 15.83 -0.10
CA LEU A 184 2.86 14.92 0.71
C LEU A 184 2.64 15.21 2.19
N VAL A 185 1.98 14.31 2.90
CA VAL A 185 1.60 14.51 4.32
C VAL A 185 2.82 14.64 5.25
N THR A 186 3.98 14.24 4.81
CA THR A 186 5.23 14.31 5.58
C THR A 186 5.97 15.65 5.44
N SER A 187 5.51 16.57 4.59
CA SER A 187 6.11 17.91 4.51
C SER A 187 5.65 18.81 5.68
N GLU A 188 6.54 19.63 6.20
CA GLU A 188 6.19 20.57 7.28
C GLU A 188 5.04 21.51 6.89
N GLU A 189 4.95 21.91 5.62
CA GLU A 189 3.86 22.71 5.08
C GLU A 189 2.51 21.97 5.13
N SER A 190 2.49 20.66 4.84
CA SER A 190 1.25 19.87 4.90
C SER A 190 0.72 19.69 6.31
N ILE A 191 1.60 19.50 7.29
CA ILE A 191 1.23 19.41 8.71
C ILE A 191 0.61 20.74 9.17
N THR A 192 1.22 21.86 8.83
CA THR A 192 0.71 23.20 9.14
C THR A 192 -0.65 23.46 8.49
N THR A 193 -0.83 23.05 7.23
CA THR A 193 -2.10 23.19 6.50
C THR A 193 -3.20 22.32 7.12
N MET A 194 -2.89 21.08 7.53
CA MET A 194 -3.83 20.21 8.24
C MET A 194 -4.26 20.79 9.58
N LEU A 195 -3.31 21.32 10.37
CA LEU A 195 -3.63 21.97 11.66
C LEU A 195 -4.51 23.20 11.45
N THR A 196 -4.24 24.01 10.45
CA THR A 196 -5.05 25.21 10.12
C THR A 196 -6.46 24.82 9.69
N ARG A 197 -6.63 23.75 8.91
CA ARG A 197 -7.96 23.24 8.54
C ARG A 197 -8.76 22.73 9.74
N VAL A 198 -8.12 21.97 10.64
CA VAL A 198 -8.79 21.47 11.85
C VAL A 198 -9.24 22.64 12.75
N LEU A 199 -8.45 23.70 12.82
CA LEU A 199 -8.79 24.90 13.59
C LEU A 199 -9.86 25.79 12.93
N ALA A 200 -9.96 25.76 11.58
CA ALA A 200 -10.95 26.55 10.82
C ALA A 200 -12.33 25.88 10.75
N THR A 201 -12.45 24.59 11.07
CA THR A 201 -13.70 23.82 11.09
C THR A 201 -14.34 23.72 12.48
N ASN A 202 -13.75 24.32 13.50
CA ASN A 202 -14.29 24.52 14.83
C ASN A 202 -14.75 25.99 15.03
#